data_95e2a29b2e6b7be335c648e80045c3f3
#
_entry.id   95e2a29b2e6b7be335c648e80045c3f3
#
_cell.length_a   1.000
_cell.length_b   1.000
_cell.length_c   1.000
_cell.angle_alpha   90.00
_cell.angle_beta   90.00
_cell.angle_gamma   90.00
#
_symmetry.space_group_name_H-M   'P 1'
#
loop_
_entity.id
_entity.type
_entity.pdbx_description
1 polymer ?
#
loop_
_entity_poly.entity_id
_entity_poly.type
_entity_poly.pdbx_seq_one_letter_code
_entity_poly.pdbx_strand_id
1 'polypeptide(L)'
;HMHLIARGTEVVAKTPDGRTIPLLQIKDYDFNWQQAYFYEKPIELPPGTVIECVGWYDNSSDNPNNPSNPPREVRYGEGTYDEMFYIFLAIHDPKAKTSYLIPAGS
;
A
#
# COMPACT_ATOMS: atom_id res chain seq x y z
N HIS A 1 4.47 0.97 -0.15
CA HIS A 1 5.77 0.69 -0.75
C HIS A 1 5.75 -0.64 -1.48
N MET A 2 6.07 -0.61 -2.74
CA MET A 2 6.18 -1.76 -3.63
C MET A 2 7.41 -1.61 -4.51
N HIS A 3 7.78 -2.64 -5.25
CA HIS A 3 8.96 -2.60 -6.12
C HIS A 3 8.60 -2.46 -7.60
N LEU A 4 9.51 -2.87 -8.50
CA LEU A 4 9.50 -2.48 -9.91
C LEU A 4 8.33 -3.00 -10.75
N ILE A 5 7.81 -4.19 -10.46
CA ILE A 5 6.71 -4.75 -11.25
C ILE A 5 5.33 -4.37 -10.72
N ALA A 6 5.26 -3.58 -9.66
CA ALA A 6 4.00 -3.10 -9.13
C ALA A 6 3.34 -2.10 -10.08
N ARG A 7 2.01 -2.20 -10.20
CA ARG A 7 1.22 -1.35 -11.08
C ARG A 7 0.26 -0.44 -10.35
N GLY A 8 -0.20 -0.84 -9.18
CA GLY A 8 -1.12 -0.03 -8.41
C GLY A 8 -1.48 -0.63 -7.08
N THR A 9 -2.18 0.16 -6.27
CA THR A 9 -2.67 -0.29 -4.97
C THR A 9 -3.97 0.41 -4.61
N GLU A 10 -4.76 -0.24 -3.79
CA GLU A 10 -5.96 0.33 -3.19
C GLU A 10 -6.01 -0.04 -1.72
N VAL A 11 -6.33 0.94 -0.89
CA VAL A 11 -6.48 0.77 0.56
C VAL A 11 -7.84 1.30 0.96
N VAL A 12 -8.62 0.46 1.64
CA VAL A 12 -9.94 0.83 2.16
C VAL A 12 -10.06 0.46 3.62
N ALA A 13 -10.88 1.21 4.35
CA ALA A 13 -11.27 0.88 5.72
C ALA A 13 -12.70 0.35 5.71
N LYS A 14 -12.92 -0.81 6.32
CA LYS A 14 -14.26 -1.38 6.51
C LYS A 14 -14.64 -1.26 7.98
N THR A 15 -15.66 -0.49 8.25
CA THR A 15 -16.11 -0.22 9.60
C THR A 15 -17.08 -1.31 10.07
N PRO A 16 -17.22 -1.51 11.41
CA PRO A 16 -18.15 -2.51 11.95
C PRO A 16 -19.60 -2.26 11.59
N ASP A 17 -19.98 -1.00 11.32
CA ASP A 17 -21.33 -0.61 10.92
C ASP A 17 -21.58 -0.75 9.40
N GLY A 18 -20.66 -1.37 8.66
CA GLY A 18 -20.85 -1.73 7.27
C GLY A 18 -20.43 -0.66 6.24
N ARG A 19 -19.77 0.42 6.67
CA ARG A 19 -19.27 1.43 5.74
C ARG A 19 -17.92 1.00 5.16
N THR A 20 -17.68 1.37 3.91
CA THR A 20 -16.37 1.24 3.27
C THR A 20 -15.84 2.64 2.98
N ILE A 21 -14.71 2.97 3.57
CA ILE A 21 -14.09 4.29 3.44
C ILE A 21 -12.81 4.13 2.62
N PRO A 22 -12.75 4.72 1.40
CA PRO A 22 -11.50 4.67 0.63
C PRO A 22 -10.43 5.52 1.31
N LEU A 23 -9.25 4.96 1.46
CA LEU A 23 -8.11 5.64 2.09
C LEU A 23 -7.07 6.07 1.08
N LEU A 24 -6.77 5.23 0.10
CA LEU A 24 -5.76 5.50 -0.91
C LEU A 24 -6.07 4.68 -2.17
N GLN A 25 -5.87 5.29 -3.34
CA GLN A 25 -5.88 4.58 -4.62
C GLN A 25 -4.77 5.12 -5.49
N ILE A 26 -3.88 4.24 -5.94
CA ILE A 26 -2.83 4.55 -6.90
C ILE A 26 -3.01 3.60 -8.08
N LYS A 27 -3.31 4.15 -9.27
CA LYS A 27 -3.54 3.36 -10.48
C LYS A 27 -2.27 3.16 -11.31
N ASP A 28 -1.36 4.11 -11.23
CA ASP A 28 -0.09 4.09 -11.96
C ASP A 28 1.05 4.25 -10.96
N TYR A 29 1.36 3.15 -10.29
CA TYR A 29 2.45 3.15 -9.32
C TYR A 29 3.80 3.29 -10.03
N ASP A 30 4.66 4.15 -9.50
CA ASP A 30 6.03 4.34 -9.98
C ASP A 30 6.99 4.14 -8.80
N PHE A 31 7.86 3.15 -8.93
CA PHE A 31 8.87 2.85 -7.91
C PHE A 31 9.78 4.06 -7.63
N ASN A 32 10.03 4.90 -8.62
CA ASN A 32 10.88 6.07 -8.49
C ASN A 32 10.15 7.28 -7.90
N TRP A 33 8.86 7.19 -7.69
CA TRP A 33 8.04 8.28 -7.18
C TRP A 33 7.16 7.80 -6.04
N GLN A 34 7.77 7.58 -4.89
CA GLN A 34 7.07 7.15 -3.69
C GLN A 34 6.98 8.31 -2.72
N GLN A 35 5.78 8.59 -2.21
CA GLN A 35 5.57 9.70 -1.31
C GLN A 35 4.53 9.35 -0.24
N ALA A 36 4.57 10.10 0.86
CA ALA A 36 3.52 10.06 1.87
C ALA A 36 2.35 10.94 1.44
N TYR A 37 1.14 10.46 1.66
CA TYR A 37 -0.09 11.19 1.37
C TYR A 37 -0.73 11.57 2.70
N PHE A 38 -1.17 12.83 2.80
CA PHE A 38 -1.81 13.35 4.01
C PHE A 38 -3.21 13.82 3.66
N TYR A 39 -4.17 13.50 4.53
CA TYR A 39 -5.53 13.98 4.39
C TYR A 39 -5.62 15.43 4.90
N GLU A 40 -6.48 16.23 4.28
CA GLU A 40 -6.77 17.60 4.77
C GLU A 40 -7.26 17.56 6.22
N LYS A 41 -8.08 16.57 6.54
CA LYS A 41 -8.58 16.33 7.89
C LYS A 41 -8.36 14.87 8.24
N PRO A 42 -7.98 14.55 9.48
CA PRO A 42 -7.89 13.17 9.92
C PRO A 42 -9.20 12.42 9.68
N ILE A 43 -9.08 11.17 9.23
CA ILE A 43 -10.23 10.29 9.06
C ILE A 43 -10.43 9.53 10.36
N GLU A 44 -11.61 9.67 10.96
CA GLU A 44 -11.97 8.94 12.17
C GLU A 44 -12.44 7.54 11.82
N LEU A 45 -11.84 6.54 12.46
CA LEU A 45 -12.21 5.15 12.30
C LEU A 45 -12.63 4.57 13.65
N PRO A 46 -13.84 3.98 13.75
CA PRO A 46 -14.28 3.39 15.00
C PRO A 46 -13.47 2.15 15.35
N PRO A 47 -13.43 1.75 16.64
CA PRO A 47 -12.84 0.48 17.04
C PRO A 47 -13.44 -0.70 16.28
N GLY A 48 -12.61 -1.66 15.90
CA GLY A 48 -13.02 -2.82 15.11
C GLY A 48 -13.01 -2.62 13.61
N THR A 49 -12.56 -1.46 13.12
CA THR A 49 -12.37 -1.22 11.70
C THR A 49 -11.25 -2.09 11.15
N VAL A 50 -11.47 -2.67 9.97
CA VAL A 50 -10.49 -3.49 9.26
C VAL A 50 -9.95 -2.70 8.08
N ILE A 51 -8.62 -2.66 7.95
CA ILE A 51 -7.97 -2.05 6.81
C ILE A 51 -7.65 -3.15 5.80
N GLU A 52 -8.18 -3.01 4.59
CA GLU A 52 -7.90 -3.92 3.49
C GLU A 52 -7.00 -3.24 2.46
N CYS A 53 -5.94 -3.92 2.07
CA CYS A 53 -4.96 -3.45 1.11
C CYS A 53 -4.86 -4.43 -0.04
N VAL A 54 -4.92 -3.92 -1.27
CA VAL A 54 -4.75 -4.72 -2.48
C VAL A 54 -3.68 -4.08 -3.33
N GLY A 55 -2.75 -4.88 -3.82
CA GLY A 55 -1.71 -4.43 -4.74
C GLY A 55 -1.80 -5.20 -6.06
N TRP A 56 -1.53 -4.53 -7.17
CA TRP A 56 -1.50 -5.14 -8.49
C TRP A 56 -0.08 -5.15 -9.02
N TYR A 57 0.31 -6.29 -9.57
CA TYR A 57 1.64 -6.51 -10.13
C TYR A 57 1.51 -7.06 -11.54
N ASP A 58 2.46 -6.69 -12.40
CA ASP A 58 2.53 -7.22 -13.74
C ASP A 58 3.96 -7.70 -14.01
N ASN A 59 4.17 -8.99 -13.99
CA ASN A 59 5.45 -9.63 -14.29
C ASN A 59 5.49 -10.16 -15.73
N SER A 60 4.85 -9.45 -16.65
CA SER A 60 4.89 -9.82 -18.07
C SER A 60 5.96 -9.04 -18.83
N SER A 61 6.28 -9.52 -20.02
CA SER A 61 7.18 -8.81 -20.93
C SER A 61 6.56 -7.52 -21.48
N ASP A 62 5.23 -7.34 -21.36
CA ASP A 62 4.55 -6.12 -21.79
C ASP A 62 4.67 -4.99 -20.76
N ASN A 63 5.12 -5.28 -19.56
CA ASN A 63 5.35 -4.25 -18.54
C ASN A 63 6.68 -3.55 -18.82
N PRO A 64 6.68 -2.26 -19.24
CA PRO A 64 7.91 -1.55 -19.55
C PRO A 64 8.84 -1.36 -18.36
N ASN A 65 8.32 -1.51 -17.13
CA ASN A 65 9.11 -1.39 -15.91
C ASN A 65 9.63 -2.73 -15.40
N ASN A 66 9.35 -3.83 -16.10
CA ASN A 66 9.88 -5.12 -15.72
C ASN A 66 11.39 -5.16 -15.99
N PRO A 67 12.22 -5.39 -14.96
CA PRO A 67 13.67 -5.40 -15.14
C PRO A 67 14.19 -6.63 -15.86
N SER A 68 13.34 -7.63 -16.09
CA SER A 68 13.73 -8.90 -16.72
C SER A 68 12.92 -9.15 -17.99
N ASN A 69 13.65 -9.40 -19.10
CA ASN A 69 13.03 -9.80 -20.36
C ASN A 69 13.90 -10.91 -20.99
N PRO A 70 13.42 -12.17 -21.07
CA PRO A 70 12.08 -12.60 -20.67
C PRO A 70 11.83 -12.50 -19.15
N PRO A 71 10.56 -12.42 -18.73
CA PRO A 71 10.23 -12.35 -17.30
C PRO A 71 10.75 -13.57 -16.54
N ARG A 72 11.13 -13.36 -15.29
CA ARG A 72 11.59 -14.42 -14.41
C ARG A 72 10.76 -14.42 -13.12
N GLU A 73 10.87 -15.50 -12.37
CA GLU A 73 10.24 -15.59 -11.06
C GLU A 73 10.73 -14.47 -10.15
N VAL A 74 9.77 -13.82 -9.47
CA VAL A 74 10.04 -12.78 -8.50
C VAL A 74 9.50 -13.24 -7.14
N ARG A 75 10.31 -13.06 -6.10
CA ARG A 75 9.96 -13.45 -4.73
C ARG A 75 9.94 -12.25 -3.83
N TYR A 76 9.32 -12.39 -2.67
CA TYR A 76 9.38 -11.39 -1.63
C TYR A 76 10.83 -11.19 -1.16
N GLY A 77 11.21 -9.95 -1.02
CA GLY A 77 12.53 -9.59 -0.51
C GLY A 77 12.75 -8.08 -0.48
N GLU A 78 13.84 -7.68 0.15
CA GLU A 78 14.20 -6.26 0.33
C GLU A 78 14.96 -5.67 -0.86
N GLY A 79 15.51 -6.51 -1.74
CA GLY A 79 16.24 -6.06 -2.91
C GLY A 79 15.35 -5.42 -3.96
N THR A 80 15.89 -4.48 -4.72
CA THR A 80 15.14 -3.76 -5.76
C THR A 80 14.49 -4.70 -6.78
N TYR A 81 15.13 -5.81 -7.09
CA TYR A 81 14.64 -6.81 -8.05
C TYR A 81 13.76 -7.91 -7.41
N ASP A 82 13.65 -7.91 -6.09
CA ASP A 82 12.64 -8.67 -5.37
C ASP A 82 11.33 -7.88 -5.39
N GLU A 83 10.29 -8.38 -4.73
CA GLU A 83 9.03 -7.66 -4.61
C GLU A 83 8.60 -7.57 -3.16
N MET A 84 7.85 -6.50 -2.84
CA MET A 84 7.24 -6.34 -1.53
C MET A 84 5.96 -5.51 -1.62
N PHE A 85 5.17 -5.57 -0.56
CA PHE A 85 3.96 -4.79 -0.44
C PHE A 85 3.80 -4.33 1.01
N TYR A 86 4.01 -3.04 1.23
CA TYR A 86 3.84 -2.41 2.54
C TYR A 86 2.97 -1.18 2.43
N ILE A 87 2.00 -1.08 3.32
CA ILE A 87 1.21 0.13 3.52
C ILE A 87 1.52 0.65 4.92
N PHE A 88 1.96 1.90 4.99
CA PHE A 88 2.28 2.56 6.24
C PHE A 88 1.16 3.52 6.60
N LEU A 89 0.64 3.41 7.80
CA LEU A 89 -0.42 4.26 8.31
C LEU A 89 0.08 5.04 9.52
N ALA A 90 -0.08 6.37 9.47
CA ALA A 90 0.13 7.21 10.63
C ALA A 90 -1.20 7.28 11.39
N ILE A 91 -1.21 6.78 12.62
CA ILE A 91 -2.40 6.71 13.46
C ILE A 91 -2.21 7.63 14.66
N HIS A 92 -3.23 8.45 14.91
CA HIS A 92 -3.32 9.25 16.11
C HIS A 92 -4.47 8.76 16.97
N ASP A 93 -4.18 8.34 18.18
CA ASP A 93 -5.17 8.02 19.19
C ASP A 93 -5.21 9.18 20.19
N PRO A 94 -6.34 9.91 20.30
CA PRO A 94 -6.45 11.02 21.25
C PRO A 94 -6.22 10.63 22.72
N LYS A 95 -6.37 9.35 23.03
CA LYS A 95 -6.13 8.81 24.38
C LYS A 95 -4.69 8.34 24.59
N ALA A 96 -3.93 8.19 23.52
CA ALA A 96 -2.52 7.80 23.60
C ALA A 96 -1.62 9.04 23.62
N LYS A 97 -0.45 8.92 24.27
CA LYS A 97 0.52 10.01 24.36
C LYS A 97 1.47 10.07 23.16
N THR A 98 1.49 9.05 22.34
CA THR A 98 2.41 8.92 21.20
C THR A 98 1.69 8.48 19.95
N SER A 99 2.17 8.96 18.80
CA SER A 99 1.77 8.46 17.50
C SER A 99 2.82 7.47 17.00
N TYR A 100 2.41 6.50 16.22
CA TYR A 100 3.30 5.50 15.64
C TYR A 100 2.83 5.09 14.26
N LEU A 101 3.78 4.60 13.47
CA LEU A 101 3.49 4.04 12.15
C LEU A 101 3.33 2.53 12.27
N ILE A 102 2.28 2.02 11.65
CA ILE A 102 2.00 0.59 11.61
C ILE A 102 2.06 0.14 10.15
N PRO A 103 2.97 -0.78 9.79
CA PRO A 103 2.91 -1.39 8.47
C PRO A 103 1.69 -2.30 8.38
N ALA A 104 0.93 -2.18 7.28
CA ALA A 104 -0.23 -3.00 7.01
C ALA A 104 0.05 -3.94 5.85
N GLY A 105 -0.56 -5.13 5.84
CA GLY A 105 -0.45 -6.09 4.75
C GLY A 105 0.85 -6.89 4.73
N SER A 106 1.61 -6.88 5.80
CA SER A 106 2.83 -7.67 5.92
C SER A 106 2.58 -9.06 6.46
#